data_a305036979a315a74514b4f94c41b707
#
_entry.id   a305036979a315a74514b4f94c41b707
#
_cell.length_a   1.000
_cell.length_b   1.000
_cell.length_c   1.000
_cell.angle_alpha   90.00
_cell.angle_beta   90.00
_cell.angle_gamma   90.00
#
_symmetry.space_group_name_H-M   'P 1'
#
loop_
_entity.id
_entity.type
_entity.pdbx_description
1 polymer ?
#
loop_
_entity_poly.entity_id
_entity_poly.type
_entity_poly.pdbx_seq_one_letter_code
_entity_poly.pdbx_strand_id
1 'polypeptide(L)'
;MKRWGLQAMAWLAAMVVSGHAVAAEERFDGVVTRITDGDTVWVRPDVTEGHGRRKPVKLRLVGLDAPERCQPHGSAAGAALAERVQDRRVTVRRRATDMHGRALGTLWLGEQDVGAWLVAEGHAWSARYGDNPGPYAGQERRARAAGRGLFSVPDPELPRDFRRRHGPCD
;
A
#
# COMPACT_ATOMS: atom_id res chain seq x y z
N MET A 1 34.42 -54.93 47.49
CA MET A 1 34.43 -53.47 47.30
C MET A 1 34.03 -53.19 45.83
N LYS A 2 32.73 -52.83 45.56
CA LYS A 2 32.24 -52.60 44.21
C LYS A 2 32.07 -51.07 43.99
N ARG A 3 32.85 -50.54 43.06
CA ARG A 3 32.77 -49.10 42.68
C ARG A 3 31.69 -48.92 41.57
N TRP A 4 30.63 -48.18 41.85
CA TRP A 4 29.64 -47.82 40.90
C TRP A 4 30.02 -46.49 40.23
N GLY A 5 30.20 -46.54 38.88
CA GLY A 5 30.47 -45.37 38.08
C GLY A 5 29.11 -44.72 37.70
N LEU A 6 28.90 -43.47 38.10
CA LEU A 6 27.80 -42.63 37.60
C LEU A 6 28.17 -42.12 36.20
N GLN A 7 27.43 -42.52 35.19
CA GLN A 7 27.46 -41.91 33.88
C GLN A 7 26.40 -40.78 33.81
N ALA A 8 26.86 -39.55 33.77
CA ALA A 8 25.99 -38.38 33.55
C ALA A 8 25.74 -38.26 32.05
N MET A 9 24.50 -38.53 31.62
CA MET A 9 24.03 -38.24 30.26
C MET A 9 23.67 -36.76 30.17
N ALA A 10 24.50 -35.98 29.45
CA ALA A 10 24.20 -34.58 29.10
C ALA A 10 23.25 -34.56 27.89
N TRP A 11 22.01 -34.10 28.07
CA TRP A 11 21.07 -33.84 27.01
C TRP A 11 21.35 -32.44 26.42
N LEU A 12 21.90 -32.38 25.20
CA LEU A 12 22.00 -31.15 24.41
C LEU A 12 20.62 -30.88 23.77
N ALA A 13 19.87 -29.94 24.31
CA ALA A 13 18.67 -29.43 23.69
C ALA A 13 19.06 -28.51 22.52
N ALA A 14 18.93 -28.98 21.29
CA ALA A 14 19.08 -28.17 20.09
C ALA A 14 17.83 -27.25 19.94
N MET A 15 17.99 -25.97 20.27
CA MET A 15 16.96 -24.94 19.94
C MET A 15 16.94 -24.73 18.42
N VAL A 16 15.90 -25.24 17.76
CA VAL A 16 15.59 -24.92 16.36
C VAL A 16 14.97 -23.53 16.36
N VAL A 17 15.76 -22.53 16.03
CA VAL A 17 15.25 -21.17 15.76
C VAL A 17 14.59 -21.21 14.39
N SER A 18 13.25 -21.36 14.36
CA SER A 18 12.44 -21.21 13.14
C SER A 18 12.46 -19.76 12.71
N GLY A 19 13.42 -19.39 11.86
CA GLY A 19 13.47 -18.08 11.20
C GLY A 19 12.27 -17.94 10.26
N HIS A 20 11.29 -17.14 10.64
CA HIS A 20 10.23 -16.71 9.72
C HIS A 20 10.89 -15.80 8.68
N ALA A 21 11.04 -16.28 7.45
CA ALA A 21 11.46 -15.45 6.32
C ALA A 21 10.37 -14.40 6.06
N VAL A 22 10.59 -13.17 6.51
CA VAL A 22 9.80 -12.03 6.07
C VAL A 22 10.08 -11.89 4.58
N ALA A 23 9.04 -12.02 3.74
CA ALA A 23 9.18 -11.81 2.31
C ALA A 23 9.84 -10.44 2.08
N ALA A 24 10.98 -10.42 1.38
CA ALA A 24 11.72 -9.20 1.13
C ALA A 24 10.86 -8.23 0.30
N GLU A 25 10.72 -7.00 0.77
CA GLU A 25 10.05 -5.92 0.04
C GLU A 25 10.84 -5.64 -1.26
N GLU A 26 10.22 -5.85 -2.40
CA GLU A 26 10.84 -5.54 -3.70
C GLU A 26 10.77 -4.03 -3.93
N ARG A 27 11.94 -3.41 -4.14
CA ARG A 27 12.05 -1.98 -4.45
C ARG A 27 12.53 -1.78 -5.88
N PHE A 28 11.87 -0.88 -6.63
CA PHE A 28 12.33 -0.45 -7.95
C PHE A 28 11.92 1.00 -8.23
N ASP A 29 12.67 1.65 -9.10
CA ASP A 29 12.34 2.97 -9.64
C ASP A 29 11.69 2.84 -11.02
N GLY A 30 10.87 3.83 -11.39
CA GLY A 30 10.19 3.84 -12.68
C GLY A 30 9.42 5.12 -12.90
N VAL A 31 8.72 5.19 -14.04
CA VAL A 31 7.89 6.34 -14.43
C VAL A 31 6.41 5.93 -14.38
N VAL A 32 5.58 6.75 -13.76
CA VAL A 32 4.12 6.57 -13.78
C VAL A 32 3.60 6.88 -15.18
N THR A 33 2.96 5.91 -15.82
CA THR A 33 2.49 6.04 -17.21
C THR A 33 0.97 6.22 -17.32
N ARG A 34 0.21 5.84 -16.29
CA ARG A 34 -1.25 5.95 -16.27
C ARG A 34 -1.77 5.87 -14.83
N ILE A 35 -2.82 6.64 -14.56
CA ILE A 35 -3.65 6.52 -13.36
C ILE A 35 -4.93 5.76 -13.73
N THR A 36 -5.36 4.81 -12.91
CA THR A 36 -6.61 4.08 -13.10
C THR A 36 -7.73 4.72 -12.28
N ASP A 37 -7.45 5.01 -11.03
CA ASP A 37 -8.35 5.60 -10.03
C ASP A 37 -7.54 6.28 -8.91
N GLY A 38 -8.18 6.65 -7.80
CA GLY A 38 -7.55 7.39 -6.70
C GLY A 38 -6.47 6.63 -5.91
N ASP A 39 -6.30 5.31 -6.14
CA ASP A 39 -5.31 4.49 -5.44
C ASP A 39 -4.58 3.48 -6.33
N THR A 40 -4.78 3.54 -7.64
CA THR A 40 -4.20 2.55 -8.58
C THR A 40 -3.51 3.24 -9.75
N VAL A 41 -2.22 2.94 -9.92
CA VAL A 41 -1.35 3.53 -10.96
C VAL A 41 -0.67 2.44 -11.79
N TRP A 42 -0.19 2.82 -12.98
CA TRP A 42 0.71 2.00 -13.78
C TRP A 42 2.10 2.62 -13.77
N VAL A 43 3.08 1.85 -13.33
CA VAL A 43 4.48 2.26 -13.28
C VAL A 43 5.28 1.43 -14.28
N ARG A 44 5.97 2.08 -15.19
CA ARG A 44 6.95 1.44 -16.07
C ARG A 44 8.30 1.44 -15.34
N PRO A 45 8.81 0.27 -14.92
CA PRO A 45 10.11 0.18 -14.28
C PRO A 45 11.21 0.67 -15.18
N ASP A 46 12.26 1.24 -14.60
CA ASP A 46 13.45 1.60 -15.32
C ASP A 46 14.13 0.37 -15.92
N VAL A 47 14.84 0.58 -17.01
CA VAL A 47 15.65 -0.46 -17.64
C VAL A 47 16.90 -0.67 -16.80
N THR A 48 17.10 -1.89 -16.30
CA THR A 48 18.36 -2.30 -15.67
C THR A 48 19.28 -2.83 -16.77
N GLU A 49 20.57 -2.55 -16.68
CA GLU A 49 21.57 -3.04 -17.65
C GLU A 49 21.41 -4.56 -17.89
N GLY A 50 21.41 -4.97 -19.16
CA GLY A 50 21.24 -6.36 -19.58
C GLY A 50 19.80 -6.87 -19.66
N HIS A 51 18.79 -6.08 -19.32
CA HIS A 51 17.37 -6.46 -19.43
C HIS A 51 16.63 -5.49 -20.36
N GLY A 52 15.90 -6.02 -21.32
CA GLY A 52 15.05 -5.24 -22.22
C GLY A 52 13.93 -4.48 -21.48
N ARG A 53 13.16 -3.70 -22.23
CA ARG A 53 12.05 -2.88 -21.71
C ARG A 53 11.07 -3.73 -20.90
N ARG A 54 10.94 -3.44 -19.60
CA ARG A 54 10.00 -4.16 -18.72
C ARG A 54 8.56 -3.71 -18.99
N LYS A 55 7.61 -4.64 -18.84
CA LYS A 55 6.17 -4.33 -18.90
C LYS A 55 5.78 -3.42 -17.75
N PRO A 56 4.85 -2.45 -17.97
CA PRO A 56 4.31 -1.65 -16.88
C PRO A 56 3.66 -2.52 -15.79
N VAL A 57 3.90 -2.15 -14.55
CA VAL A 57 3.35 -2.80 -13.36
C VAL A 57 2.11 -2.02 -12.92
N LYS A 58 0.96 -2.70 -12.80
CA LYS A 58 -0.23 -2.14 -12.18
C LYS A 58 -0.06 -2.21 -10.66
N LEU A 59 0.07 -1.07 -10.00
CA LEU A 59 0.28 -0.94 -8.56
C LEU A 59 -0.99 -0.40 -7.91
N ARG A 60 -1.53 -1.14 -6.94
CA ARG A 60 -2.51 -0.63 -5.98
C ARG A 60 -1.77 -0.16 -4.73
N LEU A 61 -2.01 1.09 -4.36
CA LEU A 61 -1.45 1.69 -3.14
C LEU A 61 -2.09 1.04 -1.91
N VAL A 62 -1.26 0.63 -0.95
CA VAL A 62 -1.70 0.02 0.30
C VAL A 62 -1.74 1.03 1.43
N GLY A 63 -2.52 0.72 2.47
CA GLY A 63 -2.65 1.57 3.65
C GLY A 63 -3.68 2.70 3.50
N LEU A 64 -4.27 2.85 2.34
CA LEU A 64 -5.34 3.80 2.06
C LEU A 64 -6.47 3.14 1.28
N ASP A 65 -7.64 3.80 1.25
CA ASP A 65 -8.80 3.42 0.43
C ASP A 65 -9.36 4.70 -0.18
N ALA A 66 -9.23 4.86 -1.49
CA ALA A 66 -9.73 6.02 -2.21
C ALA A 66 -11.20 5.82 -2.61
N PRO A 67 -11.98 6.89 -2.82
CA PRO A 67 -13.32 6.78 -3.37
C PRO A 67 -13.29 6.07 -4.72
N GLU A 68 -14.32 5.27 -4.99
CA GLU A 68 -14.51 4.67 -6.30
C GLU A 68 -14.64 5.75 -7.38
N ARG A 69 -14.27 5.46 -8.62
CA ARG A 69 -14.26 6.45 -9.71
C ARG A 69 -15.61 7.15 -9.89
N CYS A 70 -16.72 6.44 -9.75
CA CYS A 70 -18.09 6.96 -9.85
C CYS A 70 -18.67 7.42 -8.50
N GLN A 71 -17.95 7.27 -7.41
CA GLN A 71 -18.34 7.78 -6.10
C GLN A 71 -18.09 9.29 -6.01
N PRO A 72 -18.89 10.05 -5.22
CA PRO A 72 -18.54 11.43 -4.90
C PRO A 72 -17.08 11.58 -4.50
N HIS A 73 -16.39 12.58 -5.04
CA HIS A 73 -14.96 12.83 -4.89
C HIS A 73 -14.01 11.83 -5.60
N GLY A 74 -14.51 10.73 -6.20
CA GLY A 74 -13.66 9.72 -6.85
C GLY A 74 -12.87 10.28 -8.04
N SER A 75 -13.51 11.04 -8.92
CA SER A 75 -12.83 11.71 -10.03
C SER A 75 -11.79 12.72 -9.54
N ALA A 76 -12.07 13.46 -8.47
CA ALA A 76 -11.14 14.43 -7.88
C ALA A 76 -9.91 13.73 -7.26
N ALA A 77 -10.11 12.60 -6.59
CA ALA A 77 -9.00 11.80 -6.04
C ALA A 77 -8.07 11.27 -7.16
N GLY A 78 -8.65 10.73 -8.24
CA GLY A 78 -7.89 10.29 -9.41
C GLY A 78 -7.15 11.44 -10.10
N ALA A 79 -7.78 12.61 -10.26
CA ALA A 79 -7.17 13.80 -10.84
C ALA A 79 -6.00 14.32 -9.97
N ALA A 80 -6.19 14.40 -8.66
CA ALA A 80 -5.14 14.83 -7.72
C ALA A 80 -3.93 13.88 -7.77
N LEU A 81 -4.17 12.56 -7.81
CA LEU A 81 -3.09 11.57 -7.97
C LEU A 81 -2.38 11.75 -9.31
N ALA A 82 -3.12 11.98 -10.41
CA ALA A 82 -2.55 12.23 -11.73
C ALA A 82 -1.68 13.49 -11.74
N GLU A 83 -2.18 14.61 -11.26
CA GLU A 83 -1.42 15.86 -11.16
C GLU A 83 -0.13 15.69 -10.37
N ARG A 84 -0.17 14.87 -9.31
CA ARG A 84 0.99 14.64 -8.44
C ARG A 84 2.06 13.78 -9.07
N VAL A 85 1.70 12.68 -9.75
CA VAL A 85 2.67 11.64 -10.13
C VAL A 85 2.65 11.24 -11.62
N GLN A 86 1.71 11.71 -12.45
CA GLN A 86 1.69 11.37 -13.88
C GLN A 86 3.00 11.80 -14.54
N ASP A 87 3.60 10.91 -15.32
CA ASP A 87 4.88 11.08 -16.02
C ASP A 87 6.09 11.43 -15.12
N ARG A 88 5.91 11.27 -13.79
CA ARG A 88 6.99 11.50 -12.82
C ARG A 88 7.76 10.21 -12.54
N ARG A 89 9.05 10.38 -12.23
CA ARG A 89 9.90 9.31 -11.71
C ARG A 89 9.57 9.07 -10.24
N VAL A 90 9.33 7.82 -9.89
CA VAL A 90 8.87 7.38 -8.57
C VAL A 90 9.63 6.13 -8.13
N THR A 91 9.64 5.89 -6.82
CA THR A 91 10.09 4.63 -6.23
C THR A 91 8.87 3.82 -5.79
N VAL A 92 8.80 2.56 -6.21
CA VAL A 92 7.80 1.58 -5.76
C VAL A 92 8.45 0.67 -4.72
N ARG A 93 7.73 0.46 -3.59
CA ARG A 93 8.05 -0.57 -2.60
C ARG A 93 6.91 -1.59 -2.62
N ARG A 94 7.13 -2.70 -3.33
CA ARG A 94 6.15 -3.76 -3.52
C ARG A 94 6.26 -4.78 -2.39
N ARG A 95 5.14 -5.16 -1.80
CA ARG A 95 5.05 -6.13 -0.70
C ARG A 95 4.43 -7.45 -1.11
N ALA A 96 3.47 -7.41 -2.06
CA ALA A 96 2.71 -8.58 -2.47
C ALA A 96 2.14 -8.40 -3.88
N THR A 97 1.42 -9.41 -4.35
CA THR A 97 0.53 -9.35 -5.53
C THR A 97 -0.84 -9.85 -5.09
N ASP A 98 -1.90 -9.18 -5.50
CA ASP A 98 -3.26 -9.61 -5.22
C ASP A 98 -3.75 -10.68 -6.23
N MET A 99 -4.95 -11.23 -5.96
CA MET A 99 -5.58 -12.24 -6.81
C MET A 99 -5.93 -11.74 -8.22
N HIS A 100 -5.91 -10.41 -8.44
CA HIS A 100 -6.15 -9.77 -9.74
C HIS A 100 -4.85 -9.43 -10.49
N GLY A 101 -3.70 -9.90 -9.99
CA GLY A 101 -2.38 -9.64 -10.57
C GLY A 101 -1.85 -8.22 -10.37
N ARG A 102 -2.47 -7.39 -9.49
CA ARG A 102 -1.95 -6.07 -9.14
C ARG A 102 -0.85 -6.20 -8.11
N ALA A 103 0.25 -5.49 -8.30
CA ALA A 103 1.22 -5.30 -7.24
C ALA A 103 0.56 -4.50 -6.09
N LEU A 104 0.79 -4.93 -4.86
CA LEU A 104 0.40 -4.21 -3.64
C LEU A 104 1.63 -3.57 -3.04
N GLY A 105 1.62 -2.25 -2.80
CA GLY A 105 2.79 -1.56 -2.28
C GLY A 105 2.56 -0.07 -2.04
N THR A 106 3.66 0.63 -1.72
CA THR A 106 3.68 2.08 -1.55
C THR A 106 4.40 2.76 -2.70
N LEU A 107 4.01 3.99 -3.00
CA LEU A 107 4.58 4.83 -4.05
C LEU A 107 5.24 6.06 -3.41
N TRP A 108 6.45 6.37 -3.83
CA TRP A 108 7.24 7.45 -3.28
C TRP A 108 7.68 8.42 -4.39
N LEU A 109 7.43 9.70 -4.19
CA LEU A 109 7.94 10.77 -5.03
C LEU A 109 9.06 11.50 -4.26
N GLY A 110 10.31 11.15 -4.58
CA GLY A 110 11.44 11.50 -3.73
C GLY A 110 11.29 10.87 -2.34
N GLU A 111 11.31 11.69 -1.28
CA GLU A 111 11.12 11.24 0.10
C GLU A 111 9.65 11.24 0.57
N GLN A 112 8.74 11.69 -0.28
CA GLN A 112 7.33 11.79 0.08
C GLN A 112 6.57 10.49 -0.23
N ASP A 113 5.94 9.91 0.79
CA ASP A 113 4.93 8.86 0.63
C ASP A 113 3.66 9.47 0.01
N VAL A 114 3.36 9.06 -1.23
CA VAL A 114 2.19 9.55 -2.00
C VAL A 114 0.88 9.13 -1.34
N GLY A 115 0.83 7.94 -0.73
CA GLY A 115 -0.36 7.48 0.01
C GLY A 115 -0.64 8.36 1.23
N ALA A 116 0.39 8.67 2.00
CA ALA A 116 0.29 9.58 3.14
C ALA A 116 -0.18 10.99 2.72
N TRP A 117 0.31 11.47 1.57
CA TRP A 117 -0.11 12.77 1.00
C TRP A 117 -1.58 12.74 0.57
N LEU A 118 -2.04 11.69 -0.16
CA LEU A 118 -3.45 11.55 -0.56
C LEU A 118 -4.40 11.63 0.63
N VAL A 119 -4.07 10.93 1.72
CA VAL A 119 -4.89 10.94 2.95
C VAL A 119 -4.84 12.31 3.64
N ALA A 120 -3.66 12.97 3.68
CA ALA A 120 -3.49 14.29 4.31
C ALA A 120 -4.26 15.40 3.58
N GLU A 121 -4.39 15.29 2.24
CA GLU A 121 -5.17 16.24 1.43
C GLU A 121 -6.66 15.85 1.32
N GLY A 122 -7.08 14.75 1.95
CA GLY A 122 -8.48 14.31 1.96
C GLY A 122 -8.93 13.68 0.65
N HIS A 123 -8.03 13.04 -0.08
CA HIS A 123 -8.36 12.30 -1.31
C HIS A 123 -8.60 10.81 -1.06
N ALA A 124 -8.28 10.32 0.15
CA ALA A 124 -8.50 8.94 0.55
C ALA A 124 -8.67 8.83 2.07
N TRP A 125 -9.22 7.73 2.53
CA TRP A 125 -9.21 7.32 3.93
C TRP A 125 -7.93 6.52 4.25
N SER A 126 -7.50 6.52 5.51
CA SER A 126 -6.58 5.51 6.03
C SER A 126 -7.28 4.15 6.02
N ALA A 127 -6.68 3.13 5.39
CA ALA A 127 -7.28 1.81 5.31
C ALA A 127 -7.36 1.17 6.71
N ARG A 128 -8.58 0.85 7.15
CA ARG A 128 -8.87 0.27 8.45
C ARG A 128 -9.04 -1.24 8.36
N TYR A 129 -8.57 -1.95 9.38
CA TYR A 129 -8.78 -3.38 9.50
C TYR A 129 -9.12 -3.73 10.96
N GLY A 130 -10.37 -4.13 11.23
CA GLY A 130 -10.88 -4.27 12.60
C GLY A 130 -10.73 -2.96 13.36
N ASP A 131 -10.13 -3.02 14.55
CA ASP A 131 -9.88 -1.85 15.40
C ASP A 131 -8.63 -1.06 15.01
N ASN A 132 -7.85 -1.52 14.02
CA ASN A 132 -6.66 -0.82 13.55
C ASN A 132 -7.07 0.34 12.63
N PRO A 133 -6.77 1.59 12.99
CA PRO A 133 -7.18 2.77 12.24
C PRO A 133 -6.36 2.99 10.96
N GLY A 134 -5.40 2.11 10.68
CA GLY A 134 -4.52 2.17 9.52
C GLY A 134 -3.29 3.07 9.68
N PRO A 135 -2.32 2.95 8.75
CA PRO A 135 -1.02 3.60 8.87
C PRO A 135 -1.09 5.13 8.73
N TYR A 136 -2.14 5.66 8.10
CA TYR A 136 -2.31 7.10 7.83
C TYR A 136 -3.38 7.75 8.72
N ALA A 137 -3.76 7.12 9.84
CA ALA A 137 -4.79 7.63 10.74
C ALA A 137 -4.52 9.04 11.27
N GLY A 138 -3.24 9.41 11.46
CA GLY A 138 -2.84 10.75 11.85
C GLY A 138 -3.11 11.80 10.76
N GLN A 139 -2.85 11.45 9.50
CA GLN A 139 -3.13 12.27 8.32
C GLN A 139 -4.63 12.46 8.16
N GLU A 140 -5.41 11.38 8.24
CA GLU A 140 -6.86 11.43 8.15
C GLU A 140 -7.48 12.33 9.22
N ARG A 141 -7.06 12.23 10.48
CA ARG A 141 -7.56 13.12 11.55
C ARG A 141 -7.33 14.59 11.22
N ARG A 142 -6.13 14.93 10.70
CA ARG A 142 -5.83 16.31 10.30
C ARG A 142 -6.66 16.78 9.10
N ALA A 143 -6.84 15.91 8.10
CA ALA A 143 -7.68 16.21 6.94
C ALA A 143 -9.14 16.46 7.34
N ARG A 144 -9.70 15.61 8.22
CA ARG A 144 -11.05 15.78 8.78
C ARG A 144 -11.20 17.08 9.57
N ALA A 145 -10.27 17.38 10.46
CA ALA A 145 -10.30 18.59 11.26
C ALA A 145 -10.24 19.86 10.41
N ALA A 146 -9.57 19.80 9.24
CA ALA A 146 -9.44 20.90 8.30
C ALA A 146 -10.53 20.90 7.20
N GLY A 147 -11.46 19.93 7.18
CA GLY A 147 -12.50 19.82 6.15
C GLY A 147 -11.94 19.64 4.74
N ARG A 148 -10.81 18.92 4.58
CA ARG A 148 -10.15 18.78 3.28
C ARG A 148 -10.80 17.73 2.40
N GLY A 149 -10.90 18.03 1.11
CA GLY A 149 -11.30 17.08 0.08
C GLY A 149 -12.64 16.39 0.40
N LEU A 150 -12.64 15.07 0.45
CA LEU A 150 -13.84 14.27 0.78
C LEU A 150 -14.40 14.56 2.18
N PHE A 151 -13.59 15.11 3.10
CA PHE A 151 -14.01 15.48 4.45
C PHE A 151 -14.63 16.89 4.54
N SER A 152 -14.85 17.57 3.42
CA SER A 152 -15.59 18.83 3.36
C SER A 152 -17.08 18.64 3.58
N VAL A 153 -17.57 17.39 3.49
CA VAL A 153 -18.96 17.03 3.79
C VAL A 153 -19.01 16.16 5.07
N PRO A 154 -20.11 16.23 5.85
CA PRO A 154 -20.30 15.34 6.97
C PRO A 154 -20.38 13.88 6.52
N ASP A 155 -19.75 12.97 7.27
CA ASP A 155 -19.84 11.51 7.12
C ASP A 155 -19.72 10.99 5.67
N PRO A 156 -18.62 11.29 4.97
CA PRO A 156 -18.42 10.80 3.61
C PRO A 156 -18.40 9.27 3.59
N GLU A 157 -19.17 8.69 2.67
CA GLU A 157 -19.36 7.26 2.57
C GLU A 157 -18.07 6.52 2.24
N LEU A 158 -17.79 5.44 2.97
CA LEU A 158 -16.61 4.59 2.72
C LEU A 158 -16.73 3.84 1.38
N PRO A 159 -15.63 3.65 0.63
CA PRO A 159 -15.66 2.96 -0.67
C PRO A 159 -16.24 1.54 -0.60
N ARG A 160 -15.96 0.79 0.47
CA ARG A 160 -16.54 -0.55 0.68
C ARG A 160 -18.06 -0.54 0.77
N ASP A 161 -18.64 0.51 1.41
CA ASP A 161 -20.07 0.64 1.60
C ASP A 161 -20.74 1.09 0.31
N PHE A 162 -20.08 1.98 -0.43
CA PHE A 162 -20.47 2.39 -1.78
C PHE A 162 -20.49 1.18 -2.74
N ARG A 163 -19.42 0.37 -2.82
CA ARG A 163 -19.37 -0.85 -3.65
C ARG A 163 -20.49 -1.84 -3.31
N ARG A 164 -20.82 -2.00 -2.03
CA ARG A 164 -21.88 -2.91 -1.60
C ARG A 164 -23.26 -2.45 -2.07
N ARG A 165 -23.51 -1.14 -2.17
CA ARG A 165 -24.81 -0.57 -2.59
C ARG A 165 -24.93 -0.39 -4.10
N HIS A 166 -23.84 -0.05 -4.78
CA HIS A 166 -23.86 0.36 -6.18
C HIS A 166 -23.13 -0.62 -7.13
N GLY A 167 -22.38 -1.58 -6.59
CA GLY A 167 -21.49 -2.42 -7.39
C GLY A 167 -20.22 -1.69 -7.84
N PRO A 168 -19.43 -2.31 -8.75
CA PRO A 168 -18.24 -1.66 -9.32
C PRO A 168 -18.65 -0.53 -10.26
N CYS A 169 -17.79 0.49 -10.40
CA CYS A 169 -17.93 1.51 -11.42
C CYS A 169 -17.60 0.95 -12.80
N ASP A 170 -18.45 1.17 -13.77
CA ASP A 170 -18.24 0.82 -15.19
C ASP A 170 -17.16 1.69 -15.85
#